data_0493b3cdbf34f3569a481716e23d05f5
#
_entry.id   0493b3cdbf34f3569a481716e23d05f5
#
_cell.length_a   1.000
_cell.length_b   1.000
_cell.length_c   1.000
_cell.angle_alpha   90.00
_cell.angle_beta   90.00
_cell.angle_gamma   90.00
#
_symmetry.space_group_name_H-M   'P 1'
#
loop_
_entity.id
_entity.type
_entity.pdbx_description
1 polymer ?
#
loop_
_entity_poly.entity_id
_entity_poly.type
_entity_poly.pdbx_seq_one_letter_code
_entity_poly.pdbx_strand_id
1 'polypeptide(L)'
;MGHDTLTKAGIFSATLLTLMLSNTAFAVEPNASSSESSSAKHSETVVAPYLREDAPTFNLTVAQFREKFNTTYPHMVLAEYKTIKTLEVKSPLIRAASRINNTLYSSVAIDKSQRTIRSLQLTYLPPPPSEEKPEKPENIAKAEKADRAVLANYMAAFISLFEPTSTLEKCQNKANELLEKGKGSPFYQQKEGTLRFVIADHNEKGITFAIEPIKLSLSDK
;
A
#
# COMPACT_ATOMS: atom_id res chain seq x y z
N MET A 1 -40.74 24.56 27.32
CA MET A 1 -40.11 24.98 26.05
C MET A 1 -38.79 24.21 25.95
N GLY A 2 -38.83 23.05 25.28
CA GLY A 2 -37.72 22.18 25.09
C GLY A 2 -37.07 22.50 23.73
N HIS A 3 -35.76 22.60 23.71
CA HIS A 3 -35.00 22.63 22.47
C HIS A 3 -34.28 21.27 22.30
N ASP A 4 -34.84 20.45 21.41
CA ASP A 4 -34.22 19.22 20.93
C ASP A 4 -33.04 19.57 20.00
N THR A 5 -31.83 19.29 20.45
CA THR A 5 -30.63 19.32 19.59
C THR A 5 -30.48 17.98 18.91
N LEU A 6 -30.90 17.94 17.66
CA LEU A 6 -30.72 16.80 16.76
C LEU A 6 -29.21 16.63 16.42
N THR A 7 -28.60 15.63 17.01
CA THR A 7 -27.21 15.23 16.66
C THR A 7 -27.25 14.49 15.33
N LYS A 8 -26.84 15.15 14.24
CA LYS A 8 -26.60 14.50 12.94
C LYS A 8 -25.37 13.60 13.05
N ALA A 9 -25.60 12.30 13.15
CA ALA A 9 -24.57 11.29 12.97
C ALA A 9 -24.16 11.26 11.49
N GLY A 10 -23.03 11.84 11.18
CA GLY A 10 -22.42 11.76 9.85
C GLY A 10 -21.95 10.34 9.58
N ILE A 11 -22.61 9.66 8.66
CA ILE A 11 -22.19 8.36 8.14
C ILE A 11 -20.99 8.62 7.22
N PHE A 12 -19.78 8.47 7.74
CA PHE A 12 -18.57 8.46 6.91
C PHE A 12 -18.51 7.12 6.15
N SER A 13 -18.97 7.17 4.91
CA SER A 13 -18.76 6.10 3.94
C SER A 13 -17.27 6.12 3.54
N ALA A 14 -16.45 5.33 4.21
CA ALA A 14 -15.07 5.11 3.82
C ALA A 14 -15.06 4.23 2.56
N THR A 15 -15.08 4.88 1.39
CA THR A 15 -14.86 4.21 0.11
C THR A 15 -13.38 3.85 0.05
N LEU A 16 -13.05 2.67 0.57
CA LEU A 16 -11.72 2.10 0.44
C LEU A 16 -11.56 1.65 -1.02
N LEU A 17 -10.76 2.40 -1.77
CA LEU A 17 -10.42 2.11 -3.15
C LEU A 17 -9.63 0.80 -3.21
N THR A 18 -10.33 -0.30 -3.37
CA THR A 18 -9.72 -1.58 -3.72
C THR A 18 -9.16 -1.39 -5.12
N LEU A 19 -7.84 -1.41 -5.28
CA LEU A 19 -7.16 -1.36 -6.56
C LEU A 19 -7.50 -2.65 -7.33
N MET A 20 -8.69 -2.69 -7.94
CA MET A 20 -9.08 -3.69 -8.90
C MET A 20 -8.47 -3.25 -10.24
N LEU A 21 -7.54 -4.02 -10.75
CA LEU A 21 -7.18 -4.01 -12.16
C LEU A 21 -8.43 -4.43 -12.95
N SER A 22 -9.24 -3.45 -13.35
CA SER A 22 -10.41 -3.67 -14.19
C SER A 22 -9.93 -3.97 -15.61
N ASN A 23 -10.04 -5.23 -16.03
CA ASN A 23 -9.95 -5.61 -17.43
C ASN A 23 -11.18 -5.05 -18.15
N THR A 24 -11.03 -3.94 -18.87
CA THR A 24 -12.00 -3.55 -19.89
C THR A 24 -11.72 -4.34 -21.15
N ALA A 25 -12.46 -5.40 -21.35
CA ALA A 25 -12.52 -6.10 -22.62
C ALA A 25 -13.32 -5.26 -23.62
N PHE A 26 -12.66 -4.66 -24.61
CA PHE A 26 -13.32 -4.13 -25.79
C PHE A 26 -13.58 -5.30 -26.75
N ALA A 27 -14.85 -5.64 -26.95
CA ALA A 27 -15.29 -6.51 -28.01
C ALA A 27 -15.20 -5.75 -29.35
N VAL A 28 -14.37 -6.22 -30.27
CA VAL A 28 -14.37 -5.82 -31.66
C VAL A 28 -14.86 -7.02 -32.48
N GLU A 29 -15.95 -6.84 -33.24
CA GLU A 29 -16.49 -7.82 -34.16
C GLU A 29 -15.51 -8.16 -35.29
N PRO A 30 -15.54 -9.39 -35.81
CA PRO A 30 -14.58 -9.87 -36.80
C PRO A 30 -14.96 -9.45 -38.23
N ASN A 31 -14.05 -8.84 -38.96
CA ASN A 31 -14.08 -8.85 -40.41
C ASN A 31 -12.88 -9.65 -40.93
N ALA A 32 -13.19 -10.57 -41.84
CA ALA A 32 -12.30 -11.61 -42.33
C ALA A 32 -11.21 -11.08 -43.26
N SER A 33 -10.03 -11.64 -43.13
CA SER A 33 -9.17 -12.20 -44.18
C SER A 33 -7.68 -11.92 -43.95
N SER A 34 -6.94 -13.00 -44.16
CA SER A 34 -5.49 -13.16 -44.41
C SER A 34 -4.54 -13.30 -43.21
N SER A 35 -4.02 -14.50 -43.17
CA SER A 35 -2.85 -15.09 -42.55
C SER A 35 -1.69 -14.14 -42.27
N GLU A 36 -1.34 -14.00 -40.99
CA GLU A 36 0.05 -13.94 -40.56
C GLU A 36 0.18 -14.34 -39.07
N SER A 37 1.03 -15.34 -38.83
CA SER A 37 1.38 -15.87 -37.54
C SER A 37 2.01 -14.78 -36.69
N SER A 38 1.26 -14.15 -35.80
CA SER A 38 1.82 -13.36 -34.72
C SER A 38 1.44 -13.98 -33.38
N SER A 39 2.44 -14.53 -32.76
CA SER A 39 2.49 -14.99 -31.37
C SER A 39 1.78 -14.00 -30.46
N ALA A 40 0.54 -14.31 -30.05
CA ALA A 40 -0.19 -13.59 -29.05
C ALA A 40 0.61 -13.70 -27.74
N LYS A 41 1.35 -12.64 -27.37
CA LYS A 41 1.86 -12.47 -26.01
C LYS A 41 0.64 -12.42 -25.09
N HIS A 42 0.34 -13.54 -24.45
CA HIS A 42 -0.50 -13.55 -23.26
C HIS A 42 0.11 -12.53 -22.31
N SER A 43 -0.57 -11.42 -22.07
CA SER A 43 -0.22 -10.57 -20.93
C SER A 43 -0.63 -11.34 -19.68
N GLU A 44 0.29 -12.12 -19.14
CA GLU A 44 0.11 -12.72 -17.81
C GLU A 44 -0.23 -11.58 -16.86
N THR A 45 -1.42 -11.65 -16.29
CA THR A 45 -1.83 -10.75 -15.21
C THR A 45 -0.86 -11.02 -14.06
N VAL A 46 0.09 -10.12 -13.84
CA VAL A 46 1.11 -10.27 -12.80
C VAL A 46 0.41 -10.20 -11.45
N VAL A 47 0.10 -11.37 -10.90
CA VAL A 47 -0.47 -11.47 -9.55
C VAL A 47 0.57 -11.00 -8.55
N ALA A 48 0.19 -10.05 -7.67
CA ALA A 48 1.08 -9.56 -6.63
C ALA A 48 1.60 -10.73 -5.79
N PRO A 49 2.93 -10.83 -5.58
CA PRO A 49 3.54 -12.03 -5.01
C PRO A 49 3.01 -12.45 -3.64
N TYR A 50 2.61 -11.51 -2.78
CA TYR A 50 2.03 -11.82 -1.46
C TYR A 50 0.64 -12.49 -1.53
N LEU A 51 -0.01 -12.47 -2.71
CA LEU A 51 -1.31 -13.12 -2.94
C LEU A 51 -1.17 -14.62 -3.24
N ARG A 52 0.02 -15.11 -3.56
CA ARG A 52 0.25 -16.53 -3.83
C ARG A 52 0.02 -17.35 -2.57
N GLU A 53 -0.48 -18.57 -2.71
CA GLU A 53 -0.74 -19.47 -1.58
C GLU A 53 0.53 -19.76 -0.77
N ASP A 54 1.67 -19.92 -1.45
CA ASP A 54 2.98 -20.23 -0.88
C ASP A 54 3.79 -19.00 -0.46
N ALA A 55 3.22 -17.79 -0.51
CA ALA A 55 3.91 -16.56 -0.16
C ALA A 55 4.41 -16.61 1.30
N PRO A 56 5.66 -16.21 1.55
CA PRO A 56 6.22 -16.22 2.90
C PRO A 56 5.54 -15.16 3.79
N THR A 57 5.73 -15.30 5.10
CA THR A 57 5.26 -14.36 6.11
C THR A 57 6.42 -13.83 6.93
N PHE A 58 6.21 -12.71 7.62
CA PHE A 58 7.20 -12.14 8.54
C PHE A 58 7.25 -12.86 9.90
N ASN A 59 6.71 -13.95 10.16
CA ASN A 59 6.64 -14.58 11.49
C ASN A 59 6.20 -13.60 12.61
N LEU A 60 5.45 -12.57 12.25
CA LEU A 60 4.91 -11.56 13.14
C LEU A 60 3.42 -11.44 12.97
N THR A 61 2.69 -11.40 14.08
CA THR A 61 1.28 -10.99 14.08
C THR A 61 1.17 -9.47 13.98
N VAL A 62 0.00 -8.95 13.63
CA VAL A 62 -0.26 -7.50 13.57
C VAL A 62 -0.07 -6.84 14.94
N ALA A 63 -0.48 -7.52 16.02
CA ALA A 63 -0.32 -7.02 17.39
C ALA A 63 1.17 -6.85 17.75
N GLN A 64 1.99 -7.88 17.49
CA GLN A 64 3.43 -7.83 17.72
C GLN A 64 4.14 -6.76 16.89
N PHE A 65 3.76 -6.64 15.61
CA PHE A 65 4.31 -5.58 14.75
C PHE A 65 3.98 -4.18 15.30
N ARG A 66 2.71 -3.94 15.63
CA ARG A 66 2.26 -2.65 16.15
C ARG A 66 2.92 -2.31 17.50
N GLU A 67 3.03 -3.27 18.41
CA GLU A 67 3.69 -3.10 19.69
C GLU A 67 5.16 -2.73 19.49
N LYS A 68 5.89 -3.50 18.67
CA LYS A 68 7.29 -3.23 18.35
C LYS A 68 7.45 -1.85 17.71
N PHE A 69 6.59 -1.48 16.78
CA PHE A 69 6.63 -0.18 16.10
C PHE A 69 6.41 0.96 17.11
N ASN A 70 5.34 0.91 17.90
CA ASN A 70 4.95 1.98 18.82
C ASN A 70 5.97 2.14 19.97
N THR A 71 6.62 1.05 20.39
CA THR A 71 7.70 1.08 21.39
C THR A 71 8.97 1.72 20.81
N THR A 72 9.31 1.39 19.56
CA THR A 72 10.52 1.91 18.91
C THR A 72 10.33 3.37 18.47
N TYR A 73 9.12 3.75 18.04
CA TYR A 73 8.80 5.08 17.50
C TYR A 73 7.63 5.73 18.26
N PRO A 74 7.79 6.15 19.51
CA PRO A 74 6.68 6.65 20.34
C PRO A 74 6.03 7.92 19.80
N HIS A 75 6.70 8.64 18.89
CA HIS A 75 6.15 9.84 18.22
C HIS A 75 5.44 9.55 16.89
N MET A 76 5.45 8.28 16.45
CA MET A 76 4.86 7.84 15.19
C MET A 76 3.87 6.70 15.44
N VAL A 77 2.84 6.95 16.26
CA VAL A 77 1.96 5.89 16.77
C VAL A 77 1.08 5.30 15.67
N LEU A 78 1.06 3.97 15.57
CA LEU A 78 0.07 3.22 14.80
C LEU A 78 -1.12 2.89 15.71
N ALA A 79 -2.31 3.35 15.33
CA ALA A 79 -3.55 2.97 15.99
C ALA A 79 -3.88 1.48 15.75
N GLU A 80 -4.93 0.98 16.36
CA GLU A 80 -5.36 -0.40 16.18
C GLU A 80 -5.76 -0.67 14.73
N TYR A 81 -5.30 -1.81 14.19
CA TYR A 81 -5.69 -2.27 12.86
C TYR A 81 -7.09 -2.87 12.89
N LYS A 82 -7.99 -2.31 12.11
CA LYS A 82 -9.36 -2.79 11.96
C LYS A 82 -9.47 -3.66 10.72
N THR A 83 -10.08 -4.83 10.85
CA THR A 83 -10.31 -5.73 9.71
C THR A 83 -11.19 -5.07 8.66
N ILE A 84 -10.75 -5.17 7.41
CA ILE A 84 -11.49 -4.71 6.25
C ILE A 84 -12.31 -5.88 5.72
N LYS A 85 -13.63 -5.69 5.61
CA LYS A 85 -14.49 -6.67 4.97
C LYS A 85 -14.22 -6.66 3.46
N THR A 86 -13.69 -7.76 2.93
CA THR A 86 -13.54 -7.94 1.48
C THR A 86 -14.71 -8.76 0.95
N LEU A 87 -15.16 -8.45 -0.26
CA LEU A 87 -16.23 -9.20 -0.94
C LEU A 87 -15.76 -10.60 -1.39
N GLU A 88 -14.46 -10.84 -1.39
CA GLU A 88 -13.86 -12.13 -1.76
C GLU A 88 -13.94 -13.13 -0.61
N VAL A 89 -15.00 -13.91 -0.58
CA VAL A 89 -15.26 -14.94 0.45
C VAL A 89 -14.17 -16.02 0.50
N LYS A 90 -13.46 -16.27 -0.60
CA LYS A 90 -12.44 -17.32 -0.74
C LYS A 90 -10.99 -16.82 -0.64
N SER A 91 -10.75 -15.58 -0.27
CA SER A 91 -9.38 -15.08 -0.12
C SER A 91 -8.64 -15.84 0.99
N PRO A 92 -7.40 -16.32 0.75
CA PRO A 92 -6.55 -16.89 1.80
C PRO A 92 -6.03 -15.85 2.78
N LEU A 93 -6.35 -14.57 2.55
CA LEU A 93 -5.85 -13.43 3.30
C LEU A 93 -6.97 -12.74 4.09
N ILE A 94 -6.58 -12.23 5.25
CA ILE A 94 -7.33 -11.21 6.00
C ILE A 94 -6.63 -9.88 5.74
N ARG A 95 -7.41 -8.83 5.46
CA ARG A 95 -6.89 -7.46 5.35
C ARG A 95 -7.32 -6.65 6.55
N ALA A 96 -6.40 -5.84 7.07
CA ALA A 96 -6.69 -4.89 8.13
C ALA A 96 -5.96 -3.57 7.87
N ALA A 97 -6.50 -2.46 8.36
CA ALA A 97 -5.90 -1.15 8.19
C ALA A 97 -5.97 -0.31 9.46
N SER A 98 -5.01 0.59 9.60
CA SER A 98 -4.90 1.62 10.62
C SER A 98 -4.72 2.96 9.94
N ARG A 99 -5.50 3.96 10.36
CA ARG A 99 -5.36 5.33 9.87
C ARG A 99 -4.26 6.04 10.65
N ILE A 100 -3.31 6.63 9.95
CA ILE A 100 -2.22 7.42 10.54
C ILE A 100 -2.65 8.89 10.64
N ASN A 101 -3.08 9.45 9.50
CA ASN A 101 -3.63 10.82 9.43
C ASN A 101 -4.71 10.89 8.33
N ASN A 102 -5.04 12.08 7.85
CA ASN A 102 -6.10 12.28 6.86
C ASN A 102 -5.73 11.75 5.47
N THR A 103 -4.44 11.66 5.16
CA THR A 103 -3.90 11.30 3.85
C THR A 103 -3.08 10.00 3.87
N LEU A 104 -2.70 9.49 5.05
CA LEU A 104 -1.83 8.32 5.20
C LEU A 104 -2.47 7.20 6.00
N TYR A 105 -2.42 6.00 5.45
CA TYR A 105 -2.94 4.77 6.05
C TYR A 105 -1.85 3.70 6.05
N SER A 106 -1.84 2.87 7.09
CA SER A 106 -1.12 1.60 7.08
C SER A 106 -2.09 0.45 6.90
N SER A 107 -1.78 -0.50 6.04
CA SER A 107 -2.57 -1.71 5.87
C SER A 107 -1.70 -2.96 5.88
N VAL A 108 -2.32 -4.09 6.19
CA VAL A 108 -1.65 -5.39 6.28
C VAL A 108 -2.45 -6.45 5.54
N ALA A 109 -1.72 -7.34 4.86
CA ALA A 109 -2.24 -8.61 4.38
C ALA A 109 -1.75 -9.71 5.31
N ILE A 110 -2.67 -10.44 5.92
CA ILE A 110 -2.42 -11.44 6.95
C ILE A 110 -2.76 -12.81 6.39
N ASP A 111 -1.87 -13.77 6.54
CA ASP A 111 -2.17 -15.16 6.26
C ASP A 111 -3.31 -15.65 7.15
N LYS A 112 -4.38 -16.18 6.54
CA LYS A 112 -5.57 -16.59 7.28
C LYS A 112 -5.31 -17.79 8.19
N SER A 113 -4.43 -18.70 7.79
CA SER A 113 -4.10 -19.91 8.52
C SER A 113 -3.09 -19.67 9.64
N GLN A 114 -2.02 -18.93 9.34
CA GLN A 114 -0.91 -18.68 10.27
C GLN A 114 -1.13 -17.42 11.14
N ARG A 115 -2.04 -16.53 10.75
CA ARG A 115 -2.31 -15.24 11.43
C ARG A 115 -1.11 -14.29 11.43
N THR A 116 -0.13 -14.53 10.57
CA THR A 116 1.09 -13.75 10.41
C THR A 116 1.04 -12.88 9.15
N ILE A 117 1.84 -11.81 9.13
CA ILE A 117 1.80 -10.78 8.09
C ILE A 117 2.54 -11.26 6.84
N ARG A 118 1.89 -11.18 5.67
CA ARG A 118 2.48 -11.42 4.34
C ARG A 118 2.94 -10.14 3.65
N SER A 119 2.28 -9.02 3.92
CA SER A 119 2.62 -7.71 3.34
C SER A 119 2.24 -6.61 4.31
N LEU A 120 3.15 -5.68 4.54
CA LEU A 120 2.93 -4.43 5.25
C LEU A 120 2.93 -3.31 4.23
N GLN A 121 1.90 -2.45 4.27
CA GLN A 121 1.71 -1.40 3.28
C GLN A 121 1.48 -0.05 3.96
N LEU A 122 1.97 1.00 3.31
CA LEU A 122 1.65 2.40 3.60
C LEU A 122 1.03 2.98 2.33
N THR A 123 -0.14 3.60 2.46
CA THR A 123 -0.83 4.22 1.33
C THR A 123 -1.07 5.69 1.63
N TYR A 124 -0.47 6.55 0.82
CA TYR A 124 -0.76 7.97 0.76
C TYR A 124 -1.86 8.22 -0.27
N LEU A 125 -2.91 8.90 0.16
CA LEU A 125 -4.02 9.34 -0.69
C LEU A 125 -4.08 10.87 -0.61
N PRO A 126 -3.80 11.59 -1.71
CA PRO A 126 -3.95 13.04 -1.73
C PRO A 126 -5.41 13.42 -1.43
N PRO A 127 -5.64 14.55 -0.74
CA PRO A 127 -6.99 15.00 -0.49
C PRO A 127 -7.68 15.34 -1.83
N PRO A 128 -8.99 15.09 -1.95
CA PRO A 128 -9.73 15.50 -3.12
C PRO A 128 -9.70 17.03 -3.26
N PRO A 129 -9.70 17.58 -4.48
CA PRO A 129 -9.81 19.00 -4.71
C PRO A 129 -11.03 19.58 -3.98
N SER A 130 -10.85 20.68 -3.27
CA SER A 130 -11.96 21.37 -2.58
C SER A 130 -12.79 22.14 -3.61
N GLU A 131 -14.07 21.81 -3.74
CA GLU A 131 -15.00 22.54 -4.61
C GLU A 131 -15.38 23.92 -4.03
N GLU A 132 -15.35 24.08 -2.70
CA GLU A 132 -15.82 25.30 -2.04
C GLU A 132 -14.79 26.43 -1.98
N LYS A 133 -13.51 26.12 -1.98
CA LYS A 133 -12.42 27.12 -1.98
C LYS A 133 -11.26 26.58 -2.80
N PRO A 134 -11.04 27.06 -4.02
CA PRO A 134 -9.84 26.71 -4.77
C PRO A 134 -8.59 27.18 -4.00
N GLU A 135 -7.85 26.23 -3.46
CA GLU A 135 -6.56 26.53 -2.83
C GLU A 135 -5.55 27.01 -3.87
N LYS A 136 -4.67 27.92 -3.46
CA LYS A 136 -3.59 28.36 -4.34
C LYS A 136 -2.68 27.18 -4.68
N PRO A 137 -2.24 27.03 -5.94
CA PRO A 137 -1.36 25.91 -6.35
C PRO A 137 -0.12 25.75 -5.49
N GLU A 138 0.43 26.85 -4.98
CA GLU A 138 1.58 26.86 -4.07
C GLU A 138 1.29 26.14 -2.74
N ASN A 139 0.09 26.33 -2.19
CA ASN A 139 -0.32 25.69 -0.93
C ASN A 139 -0.53 24.21 -1.12
N ILE A 140 -1.13 23.80 -2.24
CA ILE A 140 -1.32 22.40 -2.62
C ILE A 140 0.05 21.70 -2.72
N ALA A 141 0.98 22.27 -3.49
CA ALA A 141 2.32 21.71 -3.66
C ALA A 141 3.10 21.62 -2.33
N LYS A 142 2.92 22.62 -1.44
CA LYS A 142 3.54 22.59 -0.10
C LYS A 142 2.95 21.49 0.78
N ALA A 143 1.63 21.31 0.75
CA ALA A 143 0.94 20.27 1.50
C ALA A 143 1.34 18.86 1.01
N GLU A 144 1.34 18.63 -0.31
CA GLU A 144 1.80 17.39 -0.92
C GLU A 144 3.25 17.05 -0.55
N LYS A 145 4.14 18.04 -0.57
CA LYS A 145 5.53 17.85 -0.16
C LYS A 145 5.64 17.45 1.30
N ALA A 146 4.84 18.06 2.18
CA ALA A 146 4.82 17.71 3.60
C ALA A 146 4.28 16.29 3.82
N ASP A 147 3.21 15.90 3.15
CA ASP A 147 2.61 14.57 3.23
C ASP A 147 3.55 13.49 2.70
N ARG A 148 4.25 13.75 1.58
CA ARG A 148 5.29 12.85 1.05
C ARG A 148 6.45 12.68 2.04
N ALA A 149 6.84 13.73 2.76
CA ALA A 149 7.85 13.63 3.81
C ALA A 149 7.37 12.76 4.99
N VAL A 150 6.10 12.87 5.37
CA VAL A 150 5.50 11.99 6.40
C VAL A 150 5.50 10.53 5.91
N LEU A 151 5.09 10.27 4.66
CA LEU A 151 5.17 8.93 4.06
C LEU A 151 6.59 8.38 4.13
N ALA A 152 7.61 9.15 3.69
CA ALA A 152 9.01 8.73 3.70
C ALA A 152 9.51 8.40 5.13
N ASN A 153 9.09 9.17 6.13
CA ASN A 153 9.43 8.91 7.53
C ASN A 153 8.84 7.57 8.02
N TYR A 154 7.57 7.29 7.72
CA TYR A 154 6.95 6.01 8.07
C TYR A 154 7.58 4.85 7.28
N MET A 155 7.92 5.04 6.00
CA MET A 155 8.65 4.04 5.21
C MET A 155 10.00 3.70 5.87
N ALA A 156 10.78 4.71 6.24
CA ALA A 156 12.08 4.53 6.91
C ALA A 156 11.92 3.76 8.24
N ALA A 157 10.92 4.12 9.04
CA ALA A 157 10.62 3.44 10.28
C ALA A 157 10.19 1.98 10.07
N PHE A 158 9.40 1.69 9.03
CA PHE A 158 9.05 0.31 8.68
C PHE A 158 10.28 -0.48 8.23
N ILE A 159 11.09 0.09 7.33
CA ILE A 159 12.32 -0.54 6.84
C ILE A 159 13.24 -0.92 8.01
N SER A 160 13.47 0.01 8.95
CA SER A 160 14.39 -0.20 10.07
C SER A 160 13.97 -1.33 11.03
N LEU A 161 12.66 -1.62 11.14
CA LEU A 161 12.18 -2.74 11.95
C LEU A 161 12.59 -4.11 11.39
N PHE A 162 12.82 -4.20 10.09
CA PHE A 162 13.21 -5.42 9.39
C PHE A 162 14.70 -5.43 8.99
N GLU A 163 15.37 -4.28 9.07
CA GLU A 163 16.82 -4.12 8.87
C GLU A 163 17.49 -3.55 10.13
N PRO A 164 17.54 -4.31 11.23
CA PRO A 164 17.96 -3.79 12.54
C PRO A 164 19.43 -3.35 12.60
N THR A 165 20.24 -3.73 11.62
CA THR A 165 21.64 -3.32 11.47
C THR A 165 21.80 -1.99 10.73
N SER A 166 20.75 -1.49 10.09
CA SER A 166 20.75 -0.21 9.39
C SER A 166 20.41 0.94 10.34
N THR A 167 21.12 2.07 10.21
CA THR A 167 20.75 3.29 10.92
C THR A 167 19.45 3.87 10.36
N LEU A 168 18.71 4.64 11.17
CA LEU A 168 17.49 5.30 10.71
C LEU A 168 17.75 6.23 9.50
N GLU A 169 18.90 6.91 9.49
CA GLU A 169 19.32 7.74 8.35
C GLU A 169 19.48 6.93 7.06
N LYS A 170 20.12 5.75 7.12
CA LYS A 170 20.22 4.86 5.95
C LYS A 170 18.84 4.39 5.49
N CYS A 171 17.95 4.07 6.42
CA CYS A 171 16.56 3.72 6.09
C CYS A 171 15.80 4.90 5.46
N GLN A 172 16.05 6.14 5.91
CA GLN A 172 15.48 7.35 5.34
C GLN A 172 15.97 7.59 3.90
N ASN A 173 17.28 7.43 3.65
CA ASN A 173 17.84 7.54 2.32
C ASN A 173 17.28 6.46 1.38
N LYS A 174 17.14 5.22 1.86
CA LYS A 174 16.50 4.13 1.12
C LYS A 174 15.04 4.44 0.79
N ALA A 175 14.26 4.96 1.74
CA ALA A 175 12.87 5.35 1.52
C ALA A 175 12.74 6.41 0.42
N ASN A 176 13.59 7.44 0.46
CA ASN A 176 13.62 8.48 -0.56
C ASN A 176 14.04 7.92 -1.93
N GLU A 177 15.05 7.06 -1.98
CA GLU A 177 15.50 6.41 -3.21
C GLU A 177 14.39 5.55 -3.85
N LEU A 178 13.65 4.78 -3.04
CA LEU A 178 12.53 3.97 -3.50
C LEU A 178 11.41 4.84 -4.08
N LEU A 179 11.09 5.96 -3.43
CA LEU A 179 10.07 6.92 -3.91
C LEU A 179 10.50 7.56 -5.24
N GLU A 180 11.77 7.92 -5.39
CA GLU A 180 12.27 8.50 -6.64
C GLU A 180 12.29 7.46 -7.78
N LYS A 181 12.77 6.25 -7.52
CA LYS A 181 12.81 5.16 -8.52
C LYS A 181 11.43 4.67 -8.92
N GLY A 182 10.49 4.68 -7.98
CA GLY A 182 9.11 4.26 -8.20
C GLY A 182 8.19 5.36 -8.74
N LYS A 183 8.67 6.58 -8.91
CA LYS A 183 7.87 7.73 -9.31
C LYS A 183 7.15 7.50 -10.64
N GLY A 184 5.82 7.66 -10.62
CA GLY A 184 4.96 7.46 -11.79
C GLY A 184 4.88 6.01 -12.26
N SER A 185 5.47 5.06 -11.54
CA SER A 185 5.40 3.65 -11.88
C SER A 185 4.21 2.98 -11.20
N PRO A 186 3.32 2.32 -11.94
CA PRO A 186 2.22 1.56 -11.35
C PRO A 186 2.70 0.35 -10.55
N PHE A 187 3.92 -0.11 -10.81
CA PHE A 187 4.54 -1.23 -10.10
C PHE A 187 6.06 -1.20 -10.26
N TYR A 188 6.76 -0.61 -9.29
CA TYR A 188 8.21 -0.70 -9.14
C TYR A 188 8.55 -1.64 -8.00
N GLN A 189 9.51 -2.52 -8.16
CA GLN A 189 9.98 -3.41 -7.10
C GLN A 189 11.50 -3.46 -7.00
N GLN A 190 12.00 -3.55 -5.78
CA GLN A 190 13.41 -3.78 -5.46
C GLN A 190 13.51 -4.90 -4.43
N LYS A 191 14.38 -5.88 -4.69
CA LYS A 191 14.69 -6.98 -3.75
C LYS A 191 16.00 -6.67 -3.04
N GLU A 192 16.06 -6.92 -1.75
CA GLU A 192 17.28 -6.76 -0.95
C GLU A 192 17.25 -7.75 0.22
N GLY A 193 18.23 -8.66 0.24
CA GLY A 193 18.25 -9.75 1.22
C GLY A 193 16.96 -10.57 1.17
N THR A 194 16.29 -10.69 2.31
CA THR A 194 15.03 -11.43 2.45
C THR A 194 13.79 -10.58 2.27
N LEU A 195 13.94 -9.34 1.80
CA LEU A 195 12.86 -8.38 1.66
C LEU A 195 12.65 -8.00 0.19
N ARG A 196 11.41 -7.68 -0.12
CA ARG A 196 11.01 -6.99 -1.33
C ARG A 196 10.29 -5.70 -0.95
N PHE A 197 10.73 -4.61 -1.54
CA PHE A 197 10.10 -3.31 -1.47
C PHE A 197 9.33 -3.07 -2.76
N VAL A 198 8.10 -2.58 -2.64
CA VAL A 198 7.25 -2.27 -3.80
C VAL A 198 6.76 -0.84 -3.67
N ILE A 199 6.82 -0.09 -4.77
CA ILE A 199 6.17 1.21 -4.92
C ILE A 199 5.15 1.10 -6.05
N ALA A 200 3.93 1.55 -5.79
CA ALA A 200 2.93 1.80 -6.81
C ALA A 200 2.54 3.29 -6.72
N ASP A 201 3.04 4.08 -7.66
CA ASP A 201 2.75 5.50 -7.76
C ASP A 201 1.77 5.75 -8.90
N HIS A 202 0.55 6.08 -8.54
CA HIS A 202 -0.54 6.40 -9.46
C HIS A 202 -0.76 7.90 -9.59
N ASN A 203 0.27 8.70 -9.31
CA ASN A 203 0.26 10.16 -9.36
C ASN A 203 -0.85 10.75 -8.47
N GLU A 204 -1.85 11.41 -9.07
CA GLU A 204 -2.97 12.06 -8.35
C GLU A 204 -3.83 11.06 -7.53
N LYS A 205 -3.78 9.77 -7.84
CA LYS A 205 -4.53 8.75 -7.09
C LYS A 205 -3.79 8.23 -5.86
N GLY A 206 -2.53 8.66 -5.68
CA GLY A 206 -1.75 8.35 -4.50
C GLY A 206 -0.61 7.36 -4.71
N ILE A 207 0.09 7.09 -3.62
CA ILE A 207 1.28 6.23 -3.61
C ILE A 207 1.06 5.12 -2.59
N THR A 208 1.36 3.90 -2.99
CA THR A 208 1.43 2.75 -2.07
C THR A 208 2.86 2.24 -2.00
N PHE A 209 3.39 2.15 -0.81
CA PHE A 209 4.62 1.44 -0.49
C PHE A 209 4.28 0.11 0.18
N ALA A 210 5.00 -0.96 -0.15
CA ALA A 210 4.86 -2.25 0.53
C ALA A 210 6.22 -2.86 0.86
N ILE A 211 6.29 -3.54 2.01
CA ILE A 211 7.37 -4.45 2.40
C ILE A 211 6.81 -5.86 2.47
N GLU A 212 7.48 -6.79 1.81
CA GLU A 212 7.10 -8.19 1.74
C GLU A 212 8.31 -9.09 1.98
N PRO A 213 8.19 -10.18 2.74
CA PRO A 213 9.25 -11.17 2.83
C PRO A 213 9.36 -11.95 1.53
N ILE A 214 10.56 -12.39 1.18
CA ILE A 214 10.80 -13.29 0.05
C ILE A 214 11.51 -14.56 0.52
N LYS A 215 11.24 -15.68 -0.16
CA LYS A 215 12.06 -16.88 -0.04
C LYS A 215 13.33 -16.66 -0.87
N LEU A 216 14.49 -16.83 -0.26
CA LEU A 216 15.74 -16.86 -1.02
C LEU A 216 15.76 -18.15 -1.84
N SER A 217 15.94 -18.01 -3.14
CA SER A 217 16.24 -19.14 -4.01
C SER A 217 17.68 -19.57 -3.80
N LEU A 218 17.95 -20.87 -3.91
CA LEU A 218 19.32 -21.40 -3.87
C LEU A 218 20.21 -20.89 -5.03
N SER A 219 19.57 -20.29 -6.05
CA SER A 219 20.25 -19.66 -7.18
C SER A 219 20.70 -18.22 -6.92
N ASP A 220 20.33 -17.63 -5.78
CA ASP A 220 20.66 -16.24 -5.43
C ASP A 220 21.91 -16.15 -4.49
N LYS A 221 22.72 -17.24 -4.42
CA LYS A 221 23.97 -17.31 -3.65
C LYS A 221 25.18 -17.23 -4.57
#